data_e9ad913f830c12d8b1a37097f03345c0
#
_entry.id   e9ad913f830c12d8b1a37097f03345c0
#
_cell.length_a   1.000
_cell.length_b   1.000
_cell.length_c   1.000
_cell.angle_alpha   90.00
_cell.angle_beta   90.00
_cell.angle_gamma   90.00
#
_symmetry.space_group_name_H-M   'P 1'
#
loop_
_entity.id
_entity.type
_entity.pdbx_description
1 polymer ?
#
loop_
_entity_poly.entity_id
_entity_poly.type
_entity_poly.pdbx_seq_one_letter_code
_entity_poly.pdbx_strand_id
1 'polypeptide(L)'
;MPGAGGIRAANYLAEQAPRDGTAITTFAGGPILEPLIGARNPGYDMSSFTWIRAITKDIGLCISWGPTPFKTIDDVKTQQMVVAGTGAGSETDTWPIVLNDGPRV
;
A
#
# COMPACT_ATOMS: atom_id res chain seq x y z
N MET A 1 -9.66 -1.94 -12.82
CA MET A 1 -10.55 -2.15 -11.67
C MET A 1 -10.11 -1.24 -10.51
N PRO A 2 -10.66 -0.05 -10.38
CA PRO A 2 -10.32 0.84 -9.27
C PRO A 2 -10.92 0.36 -7.95
N GLY A 3 -10.28 0.70 -6.84
CA GLY A 3 -10.79 0.49 -5.49
C GLY A 3 -9.81 -0.23 -4.55
N ALA A 4 -9.87 0.16 -3.29
CA ALA A 4 -9.06 -0.39 -2.20
C ALA A 4 -7.56 -0.50 -2.54
N GLY A 5 -6.97 0.58 -3.10
CA GLY A 5 -5.53 0.63 -3.39
C GLY A 5 -5.00 -0.47 -4.33
N GLY A 6 -5.88 -1.13 -5.11
CA GLY A 6 -5.50 -2.25 -5.98
C GLY A 6 -5.85 -3.64 -5.44
N ILE A 7 -6.29 -3.77 -4.19
CA ILE A 7 -6.70 -5.05 -3.59
C ILE A 7 -7.80 -5.72 -4.41
N ARG A 8 -8.76 -4.95 -4.95
CA ARG A 8 -9.82 -5.50 -5.81
C ARG A 8 -9.28 -6.14 -7.09
N ALA A 9 -8.23 -5.57 -7.68
CA ALA A 9 -7.60 -6.15 -8.87
C ALA A 9 -6.85 -7.43 -8.54
N ALA A 10 -6.16 -7.47 -7.38
CA ALA A 10 -5.48 -8.67 -6.90
C ALA A 10 -6.47 -9.81 -6.60
N ASN A 11 -7.58 -9.52 -5.90
CA ASN A 11 -8.64 -10.51 -5.65
C ASN A 11 -9.27 -11.03 -6.94
N TYR A 12 -9.57 -10.14 -7.89
CA TYR A 12 -10.10 -10.58 -9.19
C TYR A 12 -9.14 -11.53 -9.90
N LEU A 13 -7.85 -11.22 -9.92
CA LEU A 13 -6.85 -12.09 -10.54
C LEU A 13 -6.76 -13.44 -9.82
N ALA A 14 -6.83 -13.44 -8.48
CA ALA A 14 -6.72 -14.64 -7.68
C ALA A 14 -7.92 -15.59 -7.82
N GLU A 15 -9.14 -15.05 -7.88
CA GLU A 15 -10.36 -15.81 -7.72
C GLU A 15 -11.18 -15.98 -9.00
N GLN A 16 -11.16 -14.98 -9.89
CA GLN A 16 -12.11 -14.89 -10.99
C GLN A 16 -11.47 -14.87 -12.38
N ALA A 17 -10.23 -14.43 -12.48
CA ALA A 17 -9.56 -14.31 -13.78
C ALA A 17 -9.25 -15.69 -14.39
N PRO A 18 -9.28 -15.80 -15.72
CA PRO A 18 -8.83 -17.03 -16.41
C PRO A 18 -7.37 -17.35 -16.04
N ARG A 19 -7.07 -18.62 -15.83
CA ARG A 19 -5.72 -19.10 -15.50
C ARG A 19 -4.94 -19.62 -16.70
N ASP A 20 -5.26 -19.11 -17.87
CA ASP A 20 -4.70 -19.49 -19.17
C ASP A 20 -3.63 -18.51 -19.69
N GLY A 21 -3.25 -17.52 -18.86
CA GLY A 21 -2.27 -16.52 -19.22
C GLY A 21 -2.83 -15.30 -19.97
N THR A 22 -4.14 -15.24 -20.20
CA THR A 22 -4.78 -14.11 -20.90
C THR A 22 -5.07 -12.93 -19.97
N ALA A 23 -5.04 -13.12 -18.65
CA ALA A 23 -5.28 -12.09 -17.66
C ALA A 23 -3.97 -11.62 -17.03
N ILE A 24 -3.68 -10.34 -17.17
CA ILE A 24 -2.53 -9.67 -16.54
C ILE A 24 -3.06 -8.52 -15.70
N THR A 25 -2.44 -8.27 -14.54
CA THR A 25 -2.71 -7.08 -13.73
C THR A 25 -1.44 -6.38 -13.34
N THR A 26 -1.55 -5.09 -13.08
CA THR A 26 -0.53 -4.28 -12.42
C THR A 26 -1.18 -3.51 -11.29
N PHE A 27 -0.48 -3.38 -10.19
CA PHE A 27 -0.91 -2.61 -9.01
C PHE A 27 0.30 -2.04 -8.29
N ALA A 28 0.07 -1.03 -7.46
CA ALA A 28 1.09 -0.45 -6.59
C ALA A 28 1.50 -1.43 -5.48
N GLY A 29 2.51 -1.08 -4.69
CA GLY A 29 3.06 -1.97 -3.66
C GLY A 29 2.13 -2.25 -2.47
N GLY A 30 1.08 -1.44 -2.27
CA GLY A 30 0.14 -1.61 -1.16
C GLY A 30 -0.45 -3.02 -1.04
N PRO A 31 -1.03 -3.60 -2.09
CA PRO A 31 -1.52 -4.98 -2.08
C PRO A 31 -0.46 -6.04 -1.74
N ILE A 32 0.82 -5.76 -1.97
CA ILE A 32 1.91 -6.66 -1.61
C ILE A 32 2.20 -6.59 -0.12
N LEU A 33 2.12 -5.40 0.46
CA LEU A 33 2.43 -5.16 1.87
C LEU A 33 1.29 -5.56 2.81
N GLU A 34 0.05 -5.43 2.37
CA GLU A 34 -1.14 -5.69 3.20
C GLU A 34 -1.13 -7.07 3.89
N PRO A 35 -0.83 -8.19 3.20
CA PRO A 35 -0.73 -9.49 3.83
C PRO A 35 0.41 -9.60 4.86
N LEU A 36 1.49 -8.84 4.66
CA LEU A 36 2.67 -8.87 5.53
C LEU A 36 2.47 -8.07 6.82
N ILE A 37 1.67 -7.02 6.77
CA ILE A 37 1.39 -6.16 7.92
C ILE A 37 0.33 -6.79 8.82
N GLY A 38 -0.47 -7.72 8.29
CA GLY A 38 -1.47 -8.45 9.07
C GLY A 38 -2.66 -7.60 9.51
N ALA A 39 -2.78 -6.37 9.03
CA ALA A 39 -3.86 -5.47 9.42
C ALA A 39 -5.24 -5.95 8.94
N ARG A 40 -5.26 -6.65 7.82
CA ARG A 40 -6.49 -7.20 7.21
C ARG A 40 -6.17 -8.49 6.46
N ASN A 41 -7.14 -9.39 6.36
CA ASN A 41 -7.04 -10.51 5.43
C ASN A 41 -7.43 -10.01 4.04
N PRO A 42 -6.51 -9.91 3.08
CA PRO A 42 -6.79 -9.36 1.76
C PRO A 42 -7.61 -10.33 0.88
N GLY A 43 -7.76 -11.58 1.28
CA GLY A 43 -8.48 -12.60 0.51
C GLY A 43 -7.68 -13.25 -0.61
N TYR A 44 -6.37 -12.99 -0.72
CA TYR A 44 -5.48 -13.60 -1.71
C TYR A 44 -4.12 -13.94 -1.11
N ASP A 45 -3.45 -14.90 -1.72
CA ASP A 45 -2.08 -15.30 -1.39
C ASP A 45 -1.13 -14.83 -2.50
N MET A 46 -0.19 -13.97 -2.13
CA MET A 46 0.83 -13.44 -3.05
C MET A 46 1.73 -14.52 -3.63
N SER A 47 1.94 -15.62 -2.94
CA SER A 47 2.74 -16.74 -3.43
C SER A 47 2.07 -17.51 -4.57
N SER A 48 0.75 -17.37 -4.72
CA SER A 48 -0.03 -18.03 -5.78
C SER A 48 0.06 -17.33 -7.13
N PHE A 49 0.63 -16.11 -7.17
CA PHE A 49 0.76 -15.35 -8.42
C PHE A 49 2.04 -15.69 -9.18
N THR A 50 1.95 -15.67 -10.50
CA THR A 50 3.13 -15.68 -11.36
C THR A 50 3.61 -14.26 -11.58
N TRP A 51 4.72 -13.90 -10.95
CA TRP A 51 5.33 -12.58 -11.05
C TRP A 51 6.14 -12.46 -12.33
N ILE A 52 5.84 -11.45 -13.14
CA ILE A 52 6.55 -11.19 -14.39
C ILE A 52 7.67 -10.18 -14.15
N ARG A 53 7.33 -8.96 -13.73
CA ARG A 53 8.29 -7.88 -13.50
C ARG A 53 7.65 -6.70 -12.79
N ALA A 54 8.46 -5.90 -12.08
CA ALA A 54 8.11 -4.54 -11.70
C ALA A 54 8.33 -3.59 -12.89
N ILE A 55 7.36 -2.72 -13.17
CA ILE A 55 7.45 -1.74 -14.26
C ILE A 55 8.37 -0.60 -13.86
N THR A 56 8.34 -0.20 -12.59
CA THR A 56 9.13 0.90 -12.05
C THR A 56 9.58 0.58 -10.63
N LYS A 57 10.54 1.34 -10.14
CA LYS A 57 10.96 1.38 -8.74
C LYS A 57 10.76 2.80 -8.24
N ASP A 58 9.72 2.99 -7.46
CA ASP A 58 9.35 4.31 -6.96
C ASP A 58 9.93 4.58 -5.58
N ILE A 59 10.19 5.86 -5.31
CA ILE A 59 10.56 6.35 -3.99
C ILE A 59 9.35 7.07 -3.42
N GLY A 60 8.84 6.59 -2.29
CA GLY A 60 7.75 7.24 -1.57
C GLY A 60 8.21 8.57 -0.96
N LEU A 61 7.40 9.60 -1.06
CA LEU A 61 7.64 10.90 -0.46
C LEU A 61 6.49 11.25 0.49
N CYS A 62 6.86 11.74 1.68
CA CYS A 62 5.92 12.38 2.59
C CYS A 62 6.01 13.89 2.42
N ILE A 63 4.87 14.53 2.29
CA ILE A 63 4.78 15.99 2.17
C ILE A 63 3.87 16.55 3.26
N SER A 64 4.23 17.71 3.79
CA SER A 64 3.36 18.50 4.65
C SER A 64 3.14 19.88 4.02
N TRP A 65 1.98 20.46 4.29
CA TRP A 65 1.68 21.83 3.83
C TRP A 65 2.56 22.84 4.55
N GLY A 66 3.14 23.79 3.81
CA GLY A 66 4.13 24.73 4.30
C GLY A 66 3.78 25.49 5.61
N PRO A 67 2.54 25.97 5.80
CA PRO A 67 2.12 26.66 7.03
C PRO A 67 1.95 25.77 8.25
N THR A 68 1.99 24.43 8.11
CA THR A 68 1.84 23.51 9.25
C THR A 68 3.08 23.49 10.15
N PRO A 69 2.96 23.08 11.42
CA PRO A 69 4.10 22.95 12.32
C PRO A 69 5.04 21.78 11.99
N PHE A 70 4.62 20.87 11.11
CA PHE A 70 5.37 19.68 10.73
C PHE A 70 6.40 19.98 9.65
N LYS A 71 7.66 20.13 10.03
CA LYS A 71 8.78 20.43 9.13
C LYS A 71 9.76 19.27 8.99
N THR A 72 9.80 18.42 10.00
CA THR A 72 10.71 17.27 10.09
C THR A 72 9.95 16.02 10.49
N ILE A 73 10.58 14.86 10.29
CA ILE A 73 10.00 13.59 10.75
C ILE A 73 9.88 13.54 12.29
N ASP A 74 10.72 14.24 13.01
CA ASP A 74 10.69 14.27 14.47
C ASP A 74 9.49 15.07 14.99
N ASP A 75 9.03 16.08 14.28
CA ASP A 75 7.78 16.78 14.60
C ASP A 75 6.58 15.81 14.55
N VAL A 76 6.57 14.91 13.55
CA VAL A 76 5.50 13.91 13.39
C VAL A 76 5.55 12.84 14.50
N LYS A 77 6.73 12.54 15.04
CA LYS A 77 6.87 11.59 16.17
C LYS A 77 6.37 12.17 17.49
N THR A 78 6.40 13.48 17.64
CA THR A 78 6.08 14.17 18.91
C THR A 78 4.68 14.76 18.95
N GLN A 79 4.07 14.99 17.79
CA GLN A 79 2.76 15.61 17.67
C GLN A 79 1.86 14.77 16.75
N GLN A 80 0.58 14.73 17.07
CA GLN A 80 -0.40 14.04 16.24
C GLN A 80 -0.61 14.78 14.92
N MET A 81 -0.36 14.10 13.81
CA MET A 81 -0.60 14.59 12.46
C MET A 81 -1.74 13.81 11.80
N VAL A 82 -2.69 14.52 11.22
CA VAL A 82 -3.74 13.90 10.40
C VAL A 82 -3.21 13.72 8.98
N VAL A 83 -3.18 12.50 8.51
CA VAL A 83 -2.72 12.14 7.15
C VAL A 83 -3.89 11.69 6.32
N ALA A 84 -3.86 12.03 5.04
CA ALA A 84 -4.83 11.55 4.06
C ALA A 84 -4.17 10.48 3.18
N GLY A 85 -4.93 9.43 2.92
CA GLY A 85 -4.55 8.35 1.99
C GLY A 85 -5.57 8.19 0.87
N THR A 86 -5.23 7.43 -0.15
CA THR A 86 -6.09 7.14 -1.31
C THR A 86 -7.03 5.97 -1.07
N GLY A 87 -7.05 5.42 0.12
CA GLY A 87 -7.94 4.36 0.56
C GLY A 87 -7.21 3.18 1.17
N ALA A 88 -7.95 2.38 1.92
CA ALA A 88 -7.45 1.21 2.63
C ALA A 88 -6.68 0.25 1.69
N GLY A 89 -5.50 -0.18 2.11
CA GLY A 89 -4.61 -1.04 1.33
C GLY A 89 -3.79 -0.31 0.26
N SER A 90 -3.87 1.01 0.19
CA SER A 90 -2.93 1.81 -0.62
C SER A 90 -1.63 2.04 0.15
N GLU A 91 -0.55 2.32 -0.57
CA GLU A 91 0.72 2.69 0.05
C GLU A 91 0.59 3.95 0.90
N THR A 92 -0.22 4.90 0.46
CA THR A 92 -0.47 6.16 1.17
C THR A 92 -1.24 5.98 2.48
N ASP A 93 -1.96 4.88 2.65
CA ASP A 93 -2.64 4.48 3.89
C ASP A 93 -1.72 3.61 4.77
N THR A 94 -0.96 2.73 4.15
CA THR A 94 -0.12 1.73 4.81
C THR A 94 1.13 2.34 5.46
N TRP A 95 1.85 3.24 4.77
CA TRP A 95 3.08 3.83 5.29
C TRP A 95 2.89 4.63 6.58
N PRO A 96 1.85 5.47 6.74
CA PRO A 96 1.57 6.12 8.02
C PRO A 96 1.35 5.13 9.17
N ILE A 97 0.68 4.01 8.92
CA ILE A 97 0.47 2.96 9.94
C ILE A 97 1.82 2.35 10.34
N VAL A 98 2.64 1.96 9.37
CA VAL A 98 3.97 1.39 9.63
C VAL A 98 4.87 2.37 10.39
N LEU A 99 4.81 3.66 10.06
CA LEU A 99 5.59 4.70 10.76
C LEU A 99 5.09 4.92 12.19
N ASN A 100 3.79 4.77 12.44
CA ASN A 100 3.21 4.93 13.77
C ASN A 100 3.49 3.74 14.68
N ASP A 101 3.42 2.52 14.14
CA ASP A 101 3.52 1.26 14.89
C ASP A 101 4.93 0.63 14.81
N GLY A 102 5.78 1.16 13.93
CA GLY A 102 7.16 0.70 13.77
C GLY A 102 8.05 1.02 14.97
N PRO A 103 9.23 0.39 15.07
CA PRO A 103 10.19 0.68 16.12
C PRO A 103 10.53 2.17 16.08
N ARG A 104 10.32 2.85 17.19
CA ARG A 104 10.72 4.25 17.35
C ARG A 104 12.24 4.30 17.34
N VAL A 105 12.76 4.67 16.20
CA VAL A 105 14.20 4.85 16.02
C VAL A 105 14.59 6.22 16.55
#